data_df178346b3b458a33bbf6a80f1e6bbd9
#
_entry.id   df178346b3b458a33bbf6a80f1e6bbd9
#
_cell.length_a   1.000
_cell.length_b   1.000
_cell.length_c   1.000
_cell.angle_alpha   90.00
_cell.angle_beta   90.00
_cell.angle_gamma   90.00
#
_symmetry.space_group_name_H-M   'P 1'
#
loop_
_entity.id
_entity.type
_entity.pdbx_description
1 polymer ?
#
loop_
_entity_poly.entity_id
_entity_poly.type
_entity_poly.pdbx_seq_one_letter_code
_entity_poly.pdbx_strand_id
1 'polypeptide(L)'
;VANDIAIIEDIEELRIGDYLGVKPCLIQGLSHQHPALKSSVRPDKPEERSKLISALNVLFIEDPSLSFSINSYSDELEISLYGLTQKEIIQTLLEERFSVKTHFDEIKTIYKERPKKKVNKIIHIEVPPNPYWASIGLTLEPLPIGSGVQIESEISFGYLNHSFQNAVFEGIRMSCQSGLHGWEVTDLKVTFTYALYYSPISTPADFRQLSPYVFRLALQQSGVDILEPMLYFELQIPQVASSKAITDLQKMM
;
A
#
# COMPACT_ATOMS: atom_id res chain seq x y z
N VAL A 1 21.45 4.22 32.24
CA VAL A 1 21.35 5.59 32.77
C VAL A 1 20.49 6.37 31.76
N ALA A 2 19.65 7.30 32.24
CA ALA A 2 18.85 8.13 31.32
C ALA A 2 19.79 8.91 30.37
N ASN A 3 19.46 8.94 29.06
CA ASN A 3 20.24 9.52 27.97
C ASN A 3 21.50 8.74 27.58
N ASP A 4 21.55 7.44 27.83
CA ASP A 4 22.63 6.58 27.39
C ASP A 4 22.23 5.75 26.16
N ILE A 5 23.24 5.34 25.38
CA ILE A 5 23.06 4.43 24.24
C ILE A 5 23.35 3.02 24.75
N ALA A 6 22.41 2.12 24.57
CA ALA A 6 22.56 0.71 24.90
C ALA A 6 22.64 -0.14 23.63
N ILE A 7 23.50 -1.14 23.65
CA ILE A 7 23.55 -2.18 22.61
C ILE A 7 22.70 -3.34 23.11
N ILE A 8 21.80 -3.80 22.29
CA ILE A 8 20.94 -4.97 22.57
C ILE A 8 21.31 -6.03 21.55
N GLU A 9 21.73 -7.19 22.02
CA GLU A 9 22.13 -8.32 21.19
C GLU A 9 21.05 -9.44 21.24
N ASP A 10 21.00 -10.24 20.20
CA ASP A 10 20.16 -11.47 20.09
C ASP A 10 18.64 -11.27 20.22
N ILE A 11 18.08 -10.13 19.74
CA ILE A 11 16.64 -9.92 19.68
C ILE A 11 16.20 -9.83 18.21
N GLU A 12 15.74 -10.95 17.66
CA GLU A 12 15.26 -11.04 16.27
C GLU A 12 13.96 -10.25 16.02
N GLU A 13 13.20 -9.92 17.07
CA GLU A 13 11.88 -9.28 16.97
C GLU A 13 11.94 -7.75 16.94
N LEU A 14 13.06 -7.13 17.32
CA LEU A 14 13.20 -5.67 17.34
C LEU A 14 13.47 -5.10 15.94
N ARG A 15 12.75 -4.04 15.62
CA ARG A 15 12.92 -3.27 14.40
C ARG A 15 13.34 -1.84 14.69
N ILE A 16 14.01 -1.20 13.74
CA ILE A 16 14.33 0.22 13.81
C ILE A 16 13.04 1.02 13.95
N GLY A 17 12.94 1.83 15.01
CA GLY A 17 11.75 2.62 15.36
C GLY A 17 10.87 1.99 16.46
N ASP A 18 11.18 0.79 16.93
CA ASP A 18 10.46 0.16 18.03
C ASP A 18 10.81 0.82 19.37
N TYR A 19 9.85 0.83 20.28
CA TYR A 19 9.99 1.36 21.62
C TYR A 19 10.06 0.24 22.64
N LEU A 20 11.07 0.28 23.49
CA LEU A 20 11.17 -0.59 24.65
C LEU A 20 10.65 0.16 25.88
N GLY A 21 9.43 -0.16 26.34
CA GLY A 21 8.81 0.44 27.50
C GLY A 21 7.46 1.11 27.23
N VAL A 22 7.04 2.02 28.09
CA VAL A 22 5.77 2.75 27.95
C VAL A 22 5.91 3.81 26.87
N LYS A 23 5.08 3.73 25.82
CA LYS A 23 5.07 4.68 24.69
C LYS A 23 4.83 6.11 25.19
N PRO A 24 5.79 7.05 25.04
CA PRO A 24 5.55 8.44 25.42
C PRO A 24 4.50 9.07 24.50
N CYS A 25 3.58 9.84 25.07
CA CYS A 25 2.50 10.56 24.33
C CYS A 25 2.99 11.51 23.22
N LEU A 26 4.28 11.86 23.21
CA LEU A 26 4.85 12.91 22.36
C LEU A 26 5.62 12.40 21.13
N ILE A 27 5.85 11.09 21.00
CA ILE A 27 6.53 10.59 19.80
C ILE A 27 5.46 10.27 18.77
N GLN A 28 5.14 11.26 17.96
CA GLN A 28 4.53 11.00 16.64
C GLN A 28 5.55 10.18 15.86
N GLY A 29 5.13 9.03 15.34
CA GLY A 29 6.00 8.16 14.56
C GLY A 29 6.74 8.97 13.52
N LEU A 30 8.02 8.69 13.34
CA LEU A 30 8.81 9.28 12.26
C LEU A 30 8.06 8.96 10.97
N SER A 31 7.43 9.97 10.38
CA SER A 31 6.80 9.86 9.07
C SER A 31 7.93 9.77 8.05
N HIS A 32 8.33 8.54 7.72
CA HIS A 32 9.20 8.35 6.56
C HIS A 32 8.40 8.74 5.32
N GLN A 33 8.96 9.57 4.48
CA GLN A 33 8.40 9.82 3.16
C GLN A 33 8.32 8.47 2.44
N HIS A 34 7.15 8.12 1.93
CA HIS A 34 7.02 6.90 1.14
C HIS A 34 7.78 7.04 -0.17
N PRO A 35 8.47 6.00 -0.62
CA PRO A 35 9.16 6.03 -1.91
C PRO A 35 8.14 6.28 -3.04
N ALA A 36 8.55 7.10 -4.00
CA ALA A 36 7.72 7.51 -5.14
C ALA A 36 7.99 6.67 -6.41
N LEU A 37 8.99 5.83 -6.37
CA LEU A 37 9.47 5.04 -7.51
C LEU A 37 9.45 3.56 -7.17
N LYS A 38 9.35 2.72 -8.19
CA LYS A 38 9.47 1.27 -8.06
C LYS A 38 10.19 0.66 -9.25
N SER A 39 10.81 -0.49 -9.03
CA SER A 39 11.41 -1.30 -10.09
C SER A 39 11.14 -2.78 -9.81
N SER A 40 10.83 -3.55 -10.85
CA SER A 40 10.77 -5.00 -10.73
C SER A 40 12.19 -5.55 -10.63
N VAL A 41 12.39 -6.57 -9.82
CA VAL A 41 13.67 -7.26 -9.63
C VAL A 41 13.51 -8.75 -9.82
N ARG A 42 14.46 -9.36 -10.51
CA ARG A 42 14.52 -10.80 -10.69
C ARG A 42 15.96 -11.30 -10.54
N PRO A 43 16.16 -12.51 -10.02
CA PRO A 43 17.50 -13.10 -10.00
C PRO A 43 17.90 -13.53 -11.42
N ASP A 44 19.19 -13.56 -11.71
CA ASP A 44 19.71 -14.07 -12.98
C ASP A 44 19.34 -15.55 -13.18
N LYS A 45 19.29 -16.31 -12.09
CA LYS A 45 18.86 -17.71 -12.07
C LYS A 45 17.50 -17.84 -11.40
N PRO A 46 16.45 -18.34 -12.09
CA PRO A 46 15.11 -18.45 -11.54
C PRO A 46 15.02 -19.26 -10.24
N GLU A 47 15.87 -20.28 -10.06
CA GLU A 47 15.95 -21.09 -8.84
C GLU A 47 16.41 -20.30 -7.61
N GLU A 48 17.05 -19.14 -7.78
CA GLU A 48 17.51 -18.28 -6.69
C GLU A 48 16.42 -17.32 -6.18
N ARG A 49 15.17 -17.41 -6.68
CA ARG A 49 14.06 -16.54 -6.27
C ARG A 49 13.81 -16.55 -4.76
N SER A 50 13.79 -17.72 -4.14
CA SER A 50 13.59 -17.85 -2.68
C SER A 50 14.75 -17.21 -1.90
N LYS A 51 15.98 -17.36 -2.39
CA LYS A 51 17.17 -16.74 -1.81
C LYS A 51 17.11 -15.22 -1.93
N LEU A 52 16.65 -14.70 -3.07
CA LEU A 52 16.43 -13.26 -3.26
C LEU A 52 15.39 -12.71 -2.27
N ILE A 53 14.25 -13.39 -2.10
CA ILE A 53 13.21 -12.97 -1.14
C ILE A 53 13.78 -12.95 0.29
N SER A 54 14.54 -13.97 0.69
CA SER A 54 15.18 -14.00 2.01
C SER A 54 16.18 -12.87 2.20
N ALA A 55 17.01 -12.58 1.19
CA ALA A 55 17.97 -11.47 1.21
C ALA A 55 17.27 -10.11 1.31
N LEU A 56 16.19 -9.89 0.56
CA LEU A 56 15.39 -8.66 0.63
C LEU A 56 14.75 -8.48 1.99
N ASN A 57 14.25 -9.56 2.62
CA ASN A 57 13.69 -9.48 3.98
C ASN A 57 14.76 -9.03 5.00
N VAL A 58 15.99 -9.53 4.90
CA VAL A 58 17.09 -9.08 5.79
C VAL A 58 17.40 -7.61 5.57
N LEU A 59 17.54 -7.17 4.32
CA LEU A 59 17.79 -5.76 4.00
C LEU A 59 16.65 -4.85 4.47
N PHE A 60 15.40 -5.31 4.37
CA PHE A 60 14.23 -4.57 4.85
C PHE A 60 14.19 -4.43 6.37
N ILE A 61 14.66 -5.43 7.12
CA ILE A 61 14.78 -5.35 8.59
C ILE A 61 15.86 -4.35 8.97
N GLU A 62 16.99 -4.33 8.24
CA GLU A 62 18.11 -3.41 8.47
C GLU A 62 17.78 -1.95 8.08
N ASP A 63 16.96 -1.77 7.04
CA ASP A 63 16.54 -0.45 6.56
C ASP A 63 15.02 -0.39 6.30
N PRO A 64 14.24 0.10 7.26
CA PRO A 64 12.78 0.24 7.12
C PRO A 64 12.33 1.21 6.01
N SER A 65 13.23 2.00 5.44
CA SER A 65 12.94 2.83 4.26
C SER A 65 12.78 2.01 2.99
N LEU A 66 13.36 0.81 2.97
CA LEU A 66 13.18 -0.16 1.90
C LEU A 66 11.81 -0.83 2.04
N SER A 67 11.13 -1.03 0.94
CA SER A 67 9.94 -1.86 0.89
C SER A 67 9.93 -2.67 -0.39
N PHE A 68 9.47 -3.91 -0.31
CA PHE A 68 9.23 -4.73 -1.48
C PHE A 68 7.89 -5.45 -1.35
N SER A 69 7.31 -5.79 -2.48
CA SER A 69 6.06 -6.51 -2.57
C SER A 69 6.11 -7.50 -3.73
N ILE A 70 5.24 -8.49 -3.68
CA ILE A 70 5.01 -9.38 -4.82
C ILE A 70 3.75 -8.90 -5.52
N ASN A 71 3.88 -8.56 -6.79
CA ASN A 71 2.74 -8.15 -7.59
C ASN A 71 1.79 -9.34 -7.77
N SER A 72 0.55 -9.20 -7.31
CA SER A 72 -0.44 -10.27 -7.30
C SER A 72 -0.88 -10.74 -8.70
N TYR A 73 -0.62 -9.96 -9.74
CA TYR A 73 -1.01 -10.28 -11.12
C TYR A 73 0.14 -10.87 -11.94
N SER A 74 1.35 -10.29 -11.82
CA SER A 74 2.52 -10.71 -12.60
C SER A 74 3.44 -11.66 -11.83
N ASP A 75 3.22 -11.85 -10.53
CA ASP A 75 4.11 -12.59 -9.62
C ASP A 75 5.55 -12.03 -9.57
N GLU A 76 5.74 -10.79 -9.98
CA GLU A 76 7.03 -10.11 -9.97
C GLU A 76 7.33 -9.52 -8.60
N LEU A 77 8.61 -9.55 -8.21
CA LEU A 77 9.10 -8.83 -7.05
C LEU A 77 9.29 -7.37 -7.43
N GLU A 78 8.55 -6.47 -6.79
CA GLU A 78 8.65 -5.03 -6.96
C GLU A 78 9.31 -4.41 -5.72
N ILE A 79 10.37 -3.62 -5.93
CA ILE A 79 11.05 -2.86 -4.86
C ILE A 79 10.70 -1.39 -5.02
N SER A 80 10.28 -0.77 -3.92
CA SER A 80 10.05 0.67 -3.85
C SER A 80 11.37 1.40 -3.60
N LEU A 81 11.59 2.51 -4.30
CA LEU A 81 12.87 3.20 -4.36
C LEU A 81 12.71 4.72 -4.22
N TYR A 82 13.70 5.38 -3.62
CA TYR A 82 13.80 6.83 -3.61
C TYR A 82 14.58 7.39 -4.82
N GLY A 83 15.35 6.54 -5.52
CA GLY A 83 16.13 6.97 -6.68
C GLY A 83 17.03 5.88 -7.26
N LEU A 84 17.74 6.24 -8.34
CA LEU A 84 18.67 5.36 -9.04
C LEU A 84 19.81 4.85 -8.15
N THR A 85 20.38 5.73 -7.35
CA THR A 85 21.52 5.40 -6.47
C THR A 85 21.14 4.30 -5.48
N GLN A 86 19.94 4.35 -4.93
CA GLN A 86 19.46 3.30 -4.00
C GLN A 86 19.33 1.95 -4.71
N LYS A 87 18.84 1.94 -5.95
CA LYS A 87 18.77 0.73 -6.78
C LYS A 87 20.17 0.08 -6.92
N GLU A 88 21.18 0.89 -7.25
CA GLU A 88 22.57 0.42 -7.42
C GLU A 88 23.14 -0.12 -6.11
N ILE A 89 22.86 0.55 -4.98
CA ILE A 89 23.28 0.08 -3.65
C ILE A 89 22.65 -1.26 -3.31
N ILE A 90 21.33 -1.42 -3.50
CA ILE A 90 20.64 -2.69 -3.24
C ILE A 90 21.19 -3.79 -4.11
N GLN A 91 21.43 -3.54 -5.40
CA GLN A 91 22.00 -4.51 -6.33
C GLN A 91 23.38 -4.98 -5.89
N THR A 92 24.24 -4.06 -5.46
CA THR A 92 25.58 -4.36 -4.93
C THR A 92 25.49 -5.19 -3.65
N LEU A 93 24.62 -4.80 -2.70
CA LEU A 93 24.43 -5.54 -1.45
C LEU A 93 23.91 -6.97 -1.67
N LEU A 94 23.00 -7.16 -2.62
CA LEU A 94 22.50 -8.49 -2.98
C LEU A 94 23.60 -9.38 -3.56
N GLU A 95 24.48 -8.83 -4.39
CA GLU A 95 25.61 -9.58 -4.96
C GLU A 95 26.70 -9.85 -3.93
N GLU A 96 27.17 -8.84 -3.19
CA GLU A 96 28.31 -8.96 -2.27
C GLU A 96 27.99 -9.74 -0.99
N ARG A 97 26.85 -9.45 -0.36
CA ARG A 97 26.49 -10.08 0.93
C ARG A 97 25.78 -11.41 0.79
N PHE A 98 24.93 -11.54 -0.23
CA PHE A 98 24.06 -12.70 -0.39
C PHE A 98 24.43 -13.56 -1.61
N SER A 99 25.40 -13.16 -2.43
CA SER A 99 25.80 -13.86 -3.65
C SER A 99 24.59 -14.16 -4.55
N VAL A 100 23.71 -13.16 -4.72
CA VAL A 100 22.55 -13.22 -5.61
C VAL A 100 22.72 -12.13 -6.67
N LYS A 101 22.99 -12.53 -7.91
CA LYS A 101 23.01 -11.62 -9.03
C LYS A 101 21.58 -11.32 -9.47
N THR A 102 21.28 -10.04 -9.65
CA THR A 102 19.94 -9.58 -9.95
C THR A 102 19.90 -8.64 -11.13
N HIS A 103 18.78 -8.71 -11.84
CA HIS A 103 18.43 -7.77 -12.88
C HIS A 103 17.24 -6.91 -12.40
N PHE A 104 17.42 -5.60 -12.48
CA PHE A 104 16.37 -4.63 -12.20
C PHE A 104 15.85 -4.06 -13.51
N ASP A 105 14.53 -3.99 -13.64
CA ASP A 105 13.90 -3.34 -14.78
C ASP A 105 14.00 -1.80 -14.67
N GLU A 106 13.42 -1.10 -15.65
CA GLU A 106 13.33 0.35 -15.62
C GLU A 106 12.55 0.84 -14.38
N ILE A 107 13.00 1.94 -13.82
CA ILE A 107 12.32 2.59 -12.70
C ILE A 107 11.03 3.23 -13.22
N LYS A 108 9.92 2.93 -12.53
CA LYS A 108 8.60 3.48 -12.81
C LYS A 108 8.11 4.30 -11.63
N THR A 109 7.36 5.34 -11.92
CA THR A 109 6.66 6.13 -10.90
C THR A 109 5.53 5.32 -10.27
N ILE A 110 5.35 5.43 -8.96
CA ILE A 110 4.22 4.83 -8.24
C ILE A 110 3.05 5.80 -8.32
N TYR A 111 2.03 5.43 -9.05
CA TYR A 111 0.77 6.16 -9.11
C TYR A 111 -0.21 5.66 -8.06
N LYS A 112 -1.22 6.48 -7.73
CA LYS A 112 -2.36 6.09 -6.90
C LYS A 112 -3.66 6.43 -7.61
N GLU A 113 -4.74 5.76 -7.21
CA GLU A 113 -6.08 5.99 -7.72
C GLU A 113 -6.94 6.67 -6.66
N ARG A 114 -7.79 7.61 -7.07
CA ARG A 114 -8.76 8.28 -6.21
C ARG A 114 -10.13 8.27 -6.89
N PRO A 115 -11.23 7.90 -6.22
CA PRO A 115 -12.55 7.97 -6.81
C PRO A 115 -12.91 9.43 -7.17
N LYS A 116 -13.58 9.62 -8.32
CA LYS A 116 -13.96 10.97 -8.81
C LYS A 116 -15.18 11.54 -8.14
N LYS A 117 -16.15 10.68 -7.79
CA LYS A 117 -17.44 11.10 -7.27
C LYS A 117 -17.99 10.09 -6.26
N LYS A 118 -18.90 10.58 -5.42
CA LYS A 118 -19.65 9.73 -4.48
C LYS A 118 -20.57 8.78 -5.25
N VAL A 119 -20.52 7.50 -4.88
CA VAL A 119 -21.30 6.42 -5.47
C VAL A 119 -21.78 5.47 -4.39
N ASN A 120 -23.01 4.99 -4.52
CA ASN A 120 -23.53 3.88 -3.75
C ASN A 120 -23.71 2.66 -4.67
N LYS A 121 -23.26 1.49 -4.21
CA LYS A 121 -23.42 0.22 -4.93
C LYS A 121 -23.87 -0.87 -3.98
N ILE A 122 -24.94 -1.57 -4.35
CA ILE A 122 -25.47 -2.70 -3.59
C ILE A 122 -25.49 -3.93 -4.49
N ILE A 123 -25.07 -5.06 -3.94
CA ILE A 123 -25.21 -6.38 -4.56
C ILE A 123 -26.03 -7.26 -3.61
N HIS A 124 -27.10 -7.81 -4.15
CA HIS A 124 -28.04 -8.62 -3.38
C HIS A 124 -27.70 -10.11 -3.46
N ILE A 125 -28.00 -10.81 -2.37
CA ILE A 125 -27.98 -12.27 -2.28
C ILE A 125 -29.00 -12.85 -3.28
N GLU A 126 -28.71 -14.03 -3.83
CA GLU A 126 -29.57 -14.75 -4.80
C GLU A 126 -29.85 -13.97 -6.11
N VAL A 127 -29.18 -12.83 -6.32
CA VAL A 127 -29.28 -12.06 -7.57
C VAL A 127 -27.99 -12.23 -8.37
N PRO A 128 -28.03 -12.87 -9.56
CA PRO A 128 -26.86 -13.00 -10.41
C PRO A 128 -26.20 -11.64 -10.71
N PRO A 129 -24.87 -11.55 -10.76
CA PRO A 129 -23.87 -12.63 -10.73
C PRO A 129 -23.32 -12.94 -9.33
N ASN A 130 -24.03 -12.65 -8.23
CA ASN A 130 -23.56 -12.91 -6.88
C ASN A 130 -23.60 -14.40 -6.52
N PRO A 131 -22.46 -15.09 -6.35
CA PRO A 131 -22.43 -16.50 -5.98
C PRO A 131 -22.42 -16.72 -4.45
N TYR A 132 -22.37 -15.64 -3.66
CA TYR A 132 -22.18 -15.68 -2.20
C TYR A 132 -23.48 -15.51 -1.44
N TRP A 133 -23.57 -16.11 -0.27
CA TRP A 133 -24.70 -15.98 0.65
C TRP A 133 -24.62 -14.69 1.49
N ALA A 134 -24.42 -13.56 0.83
CA ALA A 134 -24.33 -12.24 1.44
C ALA A 134 -24.89 -11.16 0.51
N SER A 135 -25.50 -10.12 1.09
CA SER A 135 -25.71 -8.85 0.42
C SER A 135 -24.82 -7.79 1.04
N ILE A 136 -24.20 -6.97 0.22
CA ILE A 136 -23.35 -5.86 0.66
C ILE A 136 -23.71 -4.60 -0.11
N GLY A 137 -23.86 -3.49 0.63
CA GLY A 137 -23.96 -2.15 0.09
C GLY A 137 -22.80 -1.29 0.57
N LEU A 138 -22.08 -0.68 -0.37
CA LEU A 138 -20.97 0.22 -0.09
C LEU A 138 -21.24 1.60 -0.70
N THR A 139 -20.98 2.63 0.07
CA THR A 139 -20.87 4.00 -0.45
C THR A 139 -19.41 4.39 -0.47
N LEU A 140 -18.90 4.79 -1.64
CA LEU A 140 -17.58 5.36 -1.82
C LEU A 140 -17.72 6.87 -1.96
N GLU A 141 -16.92 7.62 -1.22
CA GLU A 141 -16.88 9.08 -1.26
C GLU A 141 -15.44 9.57 -1.34
N PRO A 142 -15.09 10.42 -2.35
CA PRO A 142 -13.75 10.98 -2.44
C PRO A 142 -13.49 11.94 -1.27
N LEU A 143 -12.29 11.84 -0.69
CA LEU A 143 -11.80 12.75 0.33
C LEU A 143 -10.73 13.70 -0.23
N PRO A 144 -10.38 14.78 0.47
CA PRO A 144 -9.24 15.62 0.11
C PRO A 144 -7.95 14.81 -0.02
N ILE A 145 -7.04 15.26 -0.90
CA ILE A 145 -5.74 14.62 -1.11
C ILE A 145 -4.97 14.55 0.22
N GLY A 146 -4.39 13.38 0.51
CA GLY A 146 -3.66 13.12 1.75
C GLY A 146 -4.51 12.63 2.92
N SER A 147 -5.82 12.42 2.72
CA SER A 147 -6.72 11.91 3.76
C SER A 147 -6.61 10.40 4.01
N GLY A 148 -6.01 9.68 3.07
CA GLY A 148 -5.91 8.22 3.13
C GLY A 148 -7.25 7.51 2.98
N VAL A 149 -7.33 6.27 3.47
CA VAL A 149 -8.52 5.43 3.40
C VAL A 149 -9.23 5.41 4.75
N GLN A 150 -10.49 5.80 4.77
CA GLN A 150 -11.38 5.73 5.93
C GLN A 150 -12.48 4.70 5.68
N ILE A 151 -12.69 3.79 6.63
CA ILE A 151 -13.71 2.73 6.52
C ILE A 151 -14.62 2.82 7.73
N GLU A 152 -15.92 2.97 7.49
CA GLU A 152 -16.94 3.06 8.51
C GLU A 152 -18.11 2.11 8.21
N SER A 153 -18.93 1.83 9.22
CA SER A 153 -20.16 1.04 9.08
C SER A 153 -21.33 1.80 9.66
N GLU A 154 -22.43 1.82 8.93
CA GLU A 154 -23.76 2.24 9.42
C GLU A 154 -24.58 1.05 9.95
N ILE A 155 -24.06 -0.18 9.80
CA ILE A 155 -24.74 -1.40 10.23
C ILE A 155 -24.49 -1.61 11.73
N SER A 156 -25.57 -1.73 12.49
CA SER A 156 -25.45 -2.00 13.93
C SER A 156 -24.89 -3.39 14.21
N PHE A 157 -24.07 -3.52 15.27
CA PHE A 157 -23.53 -4.81 15.70
C PHE A 157 -24.61 -5.78 16.22
N GLY A 158 -25.76 -5.27 16.62
CA GLY A 158 -26.91 -6.09 16.98
C GLY A 158 -27.58 -6.77 15.79
N TYR A 159 -27.46 -6.19 14.59
CA TYR A 159 -27.97 -6.78 13.35
C TYR A 159 -26.92 -7.68 12.68
N LEU A 160 -25.70 -7.19 12.50
CA LEU A 160 -24.60 -7.93 11.89
C LEU A 160 -23.39 -7.91 12.83
N ASN A 161 -23.02 -9.05 13.37
CA ASN A 161 -21.97 -9.15 14.37
C ASN A 161 -20.57 -8.72 13.85
N HIS A 162 -19.63 -8.54 14.77
CA HIS A 162 -18.27 -8.08 14.49
C HIS A 162 -17.52 -8.94 13.47
N SER A 163 -17.69 -10.27 13.48
CA SER A 163 -16.96 -11.15 12.57
C SER A 163 -17.31 -10.91 11.11
N PHE A 164 -18.59 -10.66 10.82
CA PHE A 164 -19.05 -10.32 9.46
C PHE A 164 -18.58 -8.92 9.04
N GLN A 165 -18.71 -7.91 9.91
CA GLN A 165 -18.27 -6.55 9.60
C GLN A 165 -16.75 -6.47 9.39
N ASN A 166 -15.96 -7.15 10.24
CA ASN A 166 -14.52 -7.25 10.06
C ASN A 166 -14.15 -7.91 8.73
N ALA A 167 -14.87 -8.96 8.31
CA ALA A 167 -14.65 -9.60 7.03
C ALA A 167 -14.88 -8.63 5.84
N VAL A 168 -15.89 -7.75 5.92
CA VAL A 168 -16.12 -6.70 4.93
C VAL A 168 -14.95 -5.70 4.93
N PHE A 169 -14.50 -5.25 6.10
CA PHE A 169 -13.40 -4.29 6.21
C PHE A 169 -12.08 -4.86 5.69
N GLU A 170 -11.79 -6.13 5.97
CA GLU A 170 -10.63 -6.83 5.39
C GLU A 170 -10.70 -6.85 3.86
N GLY A 171 -11.85 -7.25 3.30
CA GLY A 171 -12.06 -7.28 1.85
C GLY A 171 -11.90 -5.89 1.20
N ILE A 172 -12.38 -4.83 1.85
CA ILE A 172 -12.20 -3.45 1.37
C ILE A 172 -10.72 -3.05 1.42
N ARG A 173 -10.00 -3.31 2.54
CA ARG A 173 -8.57 -2.98 2.67
C ARG A 173 -7.73 -3.68 1.60
N MET A 174 -8.01 -4.96 1.35
CA MET A 174 -7.34 -5.70 0.27
C MET A 174 -7.63 -5.07 -1.10
N SER A 175 -8.86 -4.64 -1.34
CA SER A 175 -9.25 -4.02 -2.61
C SER A 175 -8.60 -2.66 -2.84
N CYS A 176 -8.31 -1.92 -1.76
CA CYS A 176 -7.60 -0.64 -1.87
C CYS A 176 -6.14 -0.80 -2.30
N GLN A 177 -5.54 -1.99 -2.13
CA GLN A 177 -4.16 -2.23 -2.57
C GLN A 177 -4.00 -2.24 -4.10
N SER A 178 -5.09 -2.54 -4.85
CA SER A 178 -5.06 -2.61 -6.31
C SER A 178 -6.40 -2.18 -6.90
N GLY A 179 -6.46 -0.95 -7.40
CA GLY A 179 -7.63 -0.35 -8.03
C GLY A 179 -7.90 -0.81 -9.45
N LEU A 180 -8.49 0.05 -10.27
CA LEU A 180 -8.89 -0.28 -11.65
C LEU A 180 -7.69 -0.45 -12.59
N HIS A 181 -6.64 0.31 -12.35
CA HIS A 181 -5.40 0.30 -13.14
C HIS A 181 -4.26 -0.49 -12.43
N GLY A 182 -4.57 -1.14 -11.31
CA GLY A 182 -3.60 -1.90 -10.54
C GLY A 182 -2.79 -1.05 -9.54
N TRP A 183 -3.14 0.22 -9.33
CA TRP A 183 -2.51 1.09 -8.36
C TRP A 183 -3.31 1.15 -7.05
N GLU A 184 -2.64 1.55 -5.97
CA GLU A 184 -3.27 1.72 -4.67
C GLU A 184 -4.38 2.78 -4.75
N VAL A 185 -5.57 2.46 -4.20
CA VAL A 185 -6.68 3.41 -4.08
C VAL A 185 -6.57 4.13 -2.76
N THR A 186 -6.59 5.46 -2.79
CA THR A 186 -6.43 6.33 -1.62
C THR A 186 -7.43 7.48 -1.61
N ASP A 187 -7.42 8.28 -0.54
CA ASP A 187 -8.21 9.49 -0.37
C ASP A 187 -9.71 9.27 -0.60
N LEU A 188 -10.21 8.23 0.07
CA LEU A 188 -11.61 7.87 0.02
C LEU A 188 -12.16 7.47 1.39
N LYS A 189 -13.45 7.71 1.56
CA LYS A 189 -14.25 7.14 2.63
C LYS A 189 -15.12 6.04 2.05
N VAL A 190 -15.07 4.86 2.67
CA VAL A 190 -15.93 3.72 2.34
C VAL A 190 -16.89 3.51 3.51
N THR A 191 -18.18 3.64 3.24
CA THR A 191 -19.21 3.40 4.25
C THR A 191 -19.95 2.12 3.91
N PHE A 192 -20.00 1.17 4.85
CA PHE A 192 -20.78 -0.05 4.76
C PHE A 192 -22.23 0.27 5.15
N THR A 193 -23.12 0.39 4.15
CA THR A 193 -24.47 0.96 4.31
C THR A 193 -25.59 -0.07 4.31
N TYR A 194 -25.35 -1.27 3.76
CA TYR A 194 -26.37 -2.30 3.64
C TYR A 194 -25.80 -3.70 3.80
N ALA A 195 -26.49 -4.54 4.54
CA ALA A 195 -26.17 -5.97 4.68
C ALA A 195 -27.46 -6.80 4.72
N LEU A 196 -27.40 -8.00 4.14
CA LEU A 196 -28.38 -9.06 4.35
C LEU A 196 -27.66 -10.40 4.42
N TYR A 197 -28.09 -11.26 5.34
CA TYR A 197 -27.54 -12.60 5.51
C TYR A 197 -28.64 -13.58 5.91
N TYR A 198 -28.42 -14.85 5.68
CA TYR A 198 -29.30 -15.94 6.08
C TYR A 198 -28.64 -16.83 7.12
N SER A 199 -29.19 -16.87 8.31
CA SER A 199 -28.75 -17.78 9.38
C SER A 199 -29.35 -19.17 9.17
N PRO A 200 -28.60 -20.26 9.26
CA PRO A 200 -27.15 -20.35 9.56
C PRO A 200 -26.25 -20.42 8.31
N ILE A 201 -26.73 -20.13 7.11
CA ILE A 201 -26.05 -20.41 5.83
C ILE A 201 -24.90 -19.41 5.59
N SER A 202 -25.14 -18.12 5.82
CA SER A 202 -24.14 -17.08 5.57
C SER A 202 -22.94 -17.17 6.52
N THR A 203 -21.76 -17.00 5.96
CA THR A 203 -20.48 -17.03 6.70
C THR A 203 -19.71 -15.73 6.56
N PRO A 204 -18.77 -15.40 7.47
CA PRO A 204 -17.87 -14.26 7.27
C PRO A 204 -17.06 -14.33 5.97
N ALA A 205 -16.78 -15.54 5.47
CA ALA A 205 -16.09 -15.73 4.19
C ALA A 205 -16.89 -15.20 3.00
N ASP A 206 -18.22 -15.36 3.00
CA ASP A 206 -19.09 -14.81 1.94
C ASP A 206 -18.95 -13.29 1.87
N PHE A 207 -18.95 -12.62 3.02
CA PHE A 207 -18.77 -11.18 3.11
C PHE A 207 -17.37 -10.74 2.69
N ARG A 208 -16.32 -11.47 3.11
CA ARG A 208 -14.92 -11.16 2.72
C ARG A 208 -14.72 -11.25 1.22
N GLN A 209 -15.31 -12.25 0.56
CA GLN A 209 -15.14 -12.47 -0.88
C GLN A 209 -16.05 -11.56 -1.73
N LEU A 210 -17.24 -11.21 -1.25
CA LEU A 210 -18.14 -10.31 -1.96
C LEU A 210 -17.67 -8.85 -1.92
N SER A 211 -17.07 -8.41 -0.80
CA SER A 211 -16.66 -7.01 -0.59
C SER A 211 -15.75 -6.45 -1.70
N PRO A 212 -14.70 -7.17 -2.16
CA PRO A 212 -13.86 -6.72 -3.26
C PRO A 212 -14.63 -6.52 -4.57
N TYR A 213 -15.58 -7.39 -4.82
CA TYR A 213 -16.39 -7.29 -6.03
C TYR A 213 -17.30 -6.05 -6.01
N VAL A 214 -17.99 -5.81 -4.88
CA VAL A 214 -18.85 -4.61 -4.71
C VAL A 214 -18.00 -3.34 -4.78
N PHE A 215 -16.85 -3.32 -4.10
CA PHE A 215 -15.92 -2.19 -4.13
C PHE A 215 -15.44 -1.87 -5.55
N ARG A 216 -15.01 -2.88 -6.32
CA ARG A 216 -14.55 -2.71 -7.69
C ARG A 216 -15.65 -2.15 -8.61
N LEU A 217 -16.88 -2.63 -8.48
CA LEU A 217 -18.02 -2.11 -9.25
C LEU A 217 -18.36 -0.68 -8.88
N ALA A 218 -18.31 -0.35 -7.58
CA ALA A 218 -18.50 1.04 -7.12
C ALA A 218 -17.39 1.96 -7.64
N LEU A 219 -16.13 1.49 -7.63
CA LEU A 219 -14.99 2.25 -8.14
C LEU A 219 -15.11 2.47 -9.66
N GLN A 220 -15.53 1.46 -10.43
CA GLN A 220 -15.82 1.59 -11.87
C GLN A 220 -16.92 2.61 -12.13
N GLN A 221 -17.98 2.60 -11.35
CA GLN A 221 -19.10 3.56 -11.49
C GLN A 221 -18.69 4.98 -11.08
N SER A 222 -17.80 5.13 -10.09
CA SER A 222 -17.22 6.41 -9.71
C SER A 222 -16.31 6.99 -10.80
N GLY A 223 -15.58 6.12 -11.49
CA GLY A 223 -14.37 6.49 -12.20
C GLY A 223 -13.26 6.87 -11.22
N VAL A 224 -12.02 6.95 -11.70
CA VAL A 224 -10.86 7.29 -10.87
C VAL A 224 -10.05 8.41 -11.50
N ASP A 225 -9.48 9.27 -10.63
CA ASP A 225 -8.38 10.15 -10.96
C ASP A 225 -7.07 9.44 -10.63
N ILE A 226 -6.08 9.62 -11.49
CA ILE A 226 -4.73 9.09 -11.27
C ILE A 226 -3.92 10.19 -10.59
N LEU A 227 -3.35 9.84 -9.45
CA LEU A 227 -2.49 10.72 -8.66
C LEU A 227 -1.04 10.32 -8.87
N GLU A 228 -0.20 11.30 -9.17
CA GLU A 228 1.25 11.13 -9.21
C GLU A 228 1.90 11.72 -7.94
N PRO A 229 3.05 11.21 -7.51
CA PRO A 229 3.75 11.74 -6.36
C PRO A 229 4.32 13.12 -6.69
N MET A 230 4.05 14.08 -5.80
CA MET A 230 4.64 15.43 -5.87
C MET A 230 5.70 15.56 -4.79
N LEU A 231 6.90 16.01 -5.18
CA LEU A 231 8.01 16.23 -4.28
C LEU A 231 8.23 17.73 -4.11
N TYR A 232 8.39 18.15 -2.87
CA TYR A 232 8.91 19.47 -2.54
C TYR A 232 10.43 19.38 -2.37
N PHE A 233 11.17 20.25 -3.05
CA PHE A 233 12.62 20.33 -2.88
C PHE A 233 13.09 21.78 -2.76
N GLU A 234 14.18 21.99 -2.06
CA GLU A 234 14.89 23.25 -1.95
C GLU A 234 16.26 23.10 -2.62
N LEU A 235 16.53 23.97 -3.59
CA LEU A 235 17.76 23.93 -4.36
C LEU A 235 18.66 25.12 -4.01
N GLN A 236 19.78 24.84 -3.35
CA GLN A 236 20.80 25.84 -3.04
C GLN A 236 21.91 25.78 -4.09
N ILE A 237 22.05 26.82 -4.88
CA ILE A 237 22.99 26.86 -6.01
C ILE A 237 23.76 28.19 -6.04
N PRO A 238 24.97 28.22 -6.62
CA PRO A 238 25.68 29.46 -6.89
C PRO A 238 24.88 30.34 -7.85
N GLN A 239 24.96 31.66 -7.66
CA GLN A 239 24.22 32.65 -8.46
C GLN A 239 24.46 32.50 -9.98
N VAL A 240 25.67 32.11 -10.37
CA VAL A 240 26.05 31.89 -11.79
C VAL A 240 25.25 30.73 -12.44
N ALA A 241 24.81 29.74 -11.66
CA ALA A 241 24.06 28.59 -12.15
C ALA A 241 22.52 28.82 -12.16
N SER A 242 22.03 29.93 -11.60
CA SER A 242 20.59 30.18 -11.39
C SER A 242 19.77 30.13 -12.68
N SER A 243 20.22 30.81 -13.73
CA SER A 243 19.50 30.87 -15.02
C SER A 243 19.39 29.48 -15.67
N LYS A 244 20.45 28.67 -15.60
CA LYS A 244 20.43 27.31 -16.13
C LYS A 244 19.49 26.42 -15.33
N ALA A 245 19.56 26.48 -14.00
CA ALA A 245 18.70 25.68 -13.13
C ALA A 245 17.21 25.98 -13.36
N ILE A 246 16.83 27.26 -13.47
CA ILE A 246 15.44 27.67 -13.78
C ILE A 246 14.98 27.08 -15.13
N THR A 247 15.85 27.18 -16.15
CA THR A 247 15.53 26.66 -17.48
C THR A 247 15.36 25.15 -17.47
N ASP A 248 16.23 24.43 -16.73
CA ASP A 248 16.17 22.97 -16.65
C ASP A 248 14.94 22.51 -15.86
N LEU A 249 14.57 23.19 -14.76
CA LEU A 249 13.35 22.93 -14.01
C LEU A 249 12.07 23.16 -14.83
N GLN A 250 12.05 24.23 -15.64
CA GLN A 250 10.91 24.50 -16.54
C GLN A 250 10.71 23.43 -17.62
N LYS A 251 11.76 22.72 -18.01
CA LYS A 251 11.66 21.60 -18.96
C LYS A 251 11.19 20.29 -18.34
N MET A 252 11.25 20.19 -17.01
CA MET A 252 10.81 19.00 -16.25
C MET A 252 9.32 19.06 -15.88
N MET A 253 8.69 20.22 -15.99
CA MET A 253 7.25 20.41 -15.78
C MET A 253 6.47 20.21 -17.08
#